data_fd260cda4ba6baf9f129390daae781da
#
_entry.id   fd260cda4ba6baf9f129390daae781da
#
_cell.length_a   1.000
_cell.length_b   1.000
_cell.length_c   1.000
_cell.angle_alpha   90.00
_cell.angle_beta   90.00
_cell.angle_gamma   90.00
#
_symmetry.space_group_name_H-M   'P 1'
#
loop_
_entity.id
_entity.type
_entity.pdbx_description
1 polymer ?
#
loop_
_entity_poly.entity_id
_entity_poly.type
_entity_poly.pdbx_seq_one_letter_code
_entity_poly.pdbx_strand_id
1 'polypeptide(L)'
;RARIVGQAPVLDAMEDMLRVVKADIGDPHRPLAVNLFMGPTGVGKTETVRLISEAIHGGADGFCRIDMNTLAQEHYAAALTGAPPGYVGSKEGHTLFDVDLIQGSFSKPGIVLFDELEKASTEVIRSLLNVLESGRLLLSGGTRSIDFRNTLIFMTSNVGAREAGDYRARFRHGWRHWLGLSPRHEGRVLERALHRRFDPEFINRIDRVLPFQRLDAAWLDTLLDIELGKLNQRLARRRARLELDNGARQFLCRAHDDRFGARDLARRLRAELEPALARALLERPADDTFLALLDGDRLSVVPVNR
;
A
#
# COMPACT_ATOMS: atom_id res chain seq x y z
N ARG A 1 9.40 8.59 6.70
CA ARG A 1 10.34 7.48 6.36
C ARG A 1 10.34 6.37 7.44
N ALA A 2 10.26 6.70 8.73
CA ALA A 2 10.38 5.70 9.81
C ALA A 2 9.35 4.56 9.78
N ARG A 3 8.21 4.71 9.10
CA ARG A 3 7.15 3.68 8.99
C ARG A 3 7.28 2.77 7.76
N ILE A 4 8.21 3.04 6.85
CA ILE A 4 8.48 2.22 5.66
C ILE A 4 9.94 1.77 5.72
N VAL A 5 10.14 0.48 5.78
CA VAL A 5 11.48 -0.13 5.89
C VAL A 5 11.86 -0.84 4.59
N GLY A 6 13.16 -0.85 4.26
CA GLY A 6 13.70 -1.56 3.11
C GLY A 6 13.34 -0.98 1.74
N GLN A 7 12.74 0.24 1.66
CA GLN A 7 12.24 0.85 0.43
C GLN A 7 12.86 2.22 0.15
N ALA A 8 14.11 2.45 0.56
CA ALA A 8 14.77 3.74 0.41
C ALA A 8 14.70 4.31 -1.02
N PRO A 9 14.98 3.54 -2.11
CA PRO A 9 14.91 4.07 -3.47
C PRO A 9 13.52 4.57 -3.87
N VAL A 10 12.46 3.90 -3.39
CA VAL A 10 11.07 4.32 -3.64
C VAL A 10 10.77 5.61 -2.89
N LEU A 11 11.18 5.72 -1.63
CA LEU A 11 10.97 6.92 -0.83
C LEU A 11 11.71 8.13 -1.39
N ASP A 12 12.94 7.94 -1.87
CA ASP A 12 13.72 9.00 -2.55
C ASP A 12 12.99 9.46 -3.83
N ALA A 13 12.51 8.54 -4.65
CA ALA A 13 11.74 8.87 -5.85
C ALA A 13 10.42 9.60 -5.52
N MET A 14 9.77 9.28 -4.41
CA MET A 14 8.57 9.99 -3.95
C MET A 14 8.89 11.41 -3.48
N GLU A 15 9.98 11.61 -2.76
CA GLU A 15 10.42 12.96 -2.37
C GLU A 15 10.76 13.82 -3.59
N ASP A 16 11.44 13.25 -4.58
CA ASP A 16 11.74 13.96 -5.82
C ASP A 16 10.46 14.31 -6.62
N MET A 17 9.50 13.39 -6.67
CA MET A 17 8.19 13.66 -7.26
C MET A 17 7.50 14.82 -6.56
N LEU A 18 7.46 14.83 -5.22
CA LEU A 18 6.84 15.91 -4.46
C LEU A 18 7.56 17.26 -4.64
N ARG A 19 8.89 17.25 -4.83
CA ARG A 19 9.66 18.47 -5.17
C ARG A 19 9.25 19.02 -6.54
N VAL A 20 9.10 18.15 -7.55
CA VAL A 20 8.65 18.55 -8.91
C VAL A 20 7.25 19.15 -8.85
N VAL A 21 6.32 18.49 -8.13
CA VAL A 21 4.94 19.00 -7.95
C VAL A 21 4.95 20.36 -7.24
N LYS A 22 5.76 20.50 -6.19
CA LYS A 22 5.88 21.78 -5.45
C LYS A 22 6.50 22.89 -6.30
N ALA A 23 7.35 22.54 -7.25
CA ALA A 23 7.98 23.51 -8.18
C ALA A 23 7.03 23.95 -9.31
N ASP A 24 5.86 23.31 -9.45
CA ASP A 24 4.82 23.63 -10.44
C ASP A 24 5.34 23.69 -11.88
N ILE A 25 6.19 22.73 -12.26
CA ILE A 25 6.79 22.62 -13.60
C ILE A 25 6.16 21.53 -14.47
N GLY A 26 5.04 20.93 -14.00
CA GLY A 26 4.32 19.88 -14.69
C GLY A 26 3.50 20.36 -15.88
N ASP A 27 3.02 19.40 -16.70
CA ASP A 27 2.05 19.69 -17.76
C ASP A 27 0.66 19.98 -17.16
N PRO A 28 0.07 21.17 -17.39
CA PRO A 28 -1.21 21.56 -16.79
C PRO A 28 -2.41 20.77 -17.35
N HIS A 29 -2.23 20.00 -18.42
CA HIS A 29 -3.29 19.22 -19.05
C HIS A 29 -3.36 17.77 -18.57
N ARG A 30 -2.38 17.32 -17.77
CA ARG A 30 -2.27 15.97 -17.23
C ARG A 30 -2.38 15.98 -15.70
N PRO A 31 -2.60 14.82 -15.07
CA PRO A 31 -2.40 14.67 -13.62
C PRO A 31 -1.01 15.11 -13.19
N LEU A 32 -0.89 15.64 -11.96
CA LEU A 32 0.38 16.16 -11.42
C LEU A 32 1.50 15.11 -11.40
N ALA A 33 1.15 13.86 -11.13
CA ALA A 33 2.07 12.74 -11.23
C ALA A 33 1.30 11.41 -11.29
N VAL A 34 1.81 10.47 -12.08
CA VAL A 34 1.25 9.13 -12.25
C VAL A 34 2.31 8.11 -11.85
N ASN A 35 2.08 7.38 -10.74
CA ASN A 35 3.05 6.46 -10.17
C ASN A 35 2.47 5.05 -10.06
N LEU A 36 3.20 4.04 -10.52
CA LEU A 36 2.86 2.63 -10.37
C LEU A 36 3.81 1.96 -9.39
N PHE A 37 3.28 1.46 -8.28
CA PHE A 37 3.99 0.68 -7.28
C PHE A 37 3.85 -0.81 -7.58
N MET A 38 4.95 -1.46 -7.93
CA MET A 38 4.99 -2.89 -8.23
C MET A 38 5.66 -3.67 -7.11
N GLY A 39 5.19 -4.89 -6.86
CA GLY A 39 5.83 -5.78 -5.89
C GLY A 39 4.85 -6.61 -5.07
N PRO A 40 5.35 -7.49 -4.18
CA PRO A 40 4.52 -8.39 -3.40
C PRO A 40 3.58 -7.66 -2.43
N THR A 41 2.65 -8.40 -1.86
CA THR A 41 1.75 -7.86 -0.82
C THR A 41 2.53 -7.60 0.48
N GLY A 42 2.09 -6.62 1.27
CA GLY A 42 2.64 -6.36 2.60
C GLY A 42 3.99 -5.65 2.65
N VAL A 43 4.50 -5.13 1.53
CA VAL A 43 5.81 -4.43 1.46
C VAL A 43 5.72 -2.91 1.67
N GLY A 44 4.51 -2.37 1.89
CA GLY A 44 4.32 -0.95 2.21
C GLY A 44 3.76 -0.09 1.07
N LYS A 45 3.30 -0.64 -0.07
CA LYS A 45 2.78 0.14 -1.20
C LYS A 45 1.66 1.11 -0.78
N THR A 46 0.58 0.61 -0.22
CA THR A 46 -0.56 1.42 0.26
C THR A 46 -0.18 2.32 1.44
N GLU A 47 0.72 1.86 2.32
CA GLU A 47 1.21 2.67 3.45
C GLU A 47 2.02 3.87 2.98
N THR A 48 2.76 3.76 1.87
CA THR A 48 3.47 4.89 1.26
C THR A 48 2.49 5.99 0.82
N VAL A 49 1.35 5.63 0.21
CA VAL A 49 0.30 6.60 -0.16
C VAL A 49 -0.29 7.28 1.07
N ARG A 50 -0.54 6.52 2.16
CA ARG A 50 -1.01 7.09 3.43
C ARG A 50 -0.04 8.10 4.02
N LEU A 51 1.25 7.80 3.97
CA LEU A 51 2.28 8.75 4.45
C LEU A 51 2.34 10.03 3.62
N ILE A 52 2.15 9.92 2.30
CA ILE A 52 2.09 11.08 1.42
C ILE A 52 0.84 11.90 1.74
N SER A 53 -0.32 11.24 1.92
CA SER A 53 -1.56 11.89 2.33
C SER A 53 -1.40 12.61 3.67
N GLU A 54 -0.80 11.96 4.65
CA GLU A 54 -0.53 12.56 5.96
C GLU A 54 0.37 13.79 5.86
N ALA A 55 1.40 13.74 5.02
CA ALA A 55 2.32 14.85 4.80
C ALA A 55 1.65 16.06 4.11
N ILE A 56 0.70 15.82 3.20
CA ILE A 56 0.03 16.88 2.42
C ILE A 56 -1.20 17.40 3.16
N HIS A 57 -2.05 16.49 3.68
CA HIS A 57 -3.36 16.82 4.24
C HIS A 57 -3.39 16.85 5.77
N GLY A 58 -2.36 16.31 6.43
CA GLY A 58 -2.33 16.15 7.90
C GLY A 58 -3.12 14.93 8.39
N GLY A 59 -3.69 14.10 7.50
CA GLY A 59 -4.43 12.88 7.80
C GLY A 59 -4.07 11.74 6.86
N ALA A 60 -3.98 10.53 7.40
CA ALA A 60 -3.54 9.34 6.65
C ALA A 60 -4.59 8.85 5.61
N ASP A 61 -5.84 9.22 5.77
CA ASP A 61 -6.97 8.77 4.94
C ASP A 61 -7.51 9.89 4.01
N GLY A 62 -6.74 10.98 3.81
CA GLY A 62 -7.07 12.09 2.91
C GLY A 62 -6.84 11.75 1.43
N PHE A 63 -7.26 10.57 0.96
CA PHE A 63 -7.16 10.15 -0.43
C PHE A 63 -8.31 9.22 -0.83
N CYS A 64 -8.73 9.31 -2.09
CA CYS A 64 -9.72 8.40 -2.67
C CYS A 64 -9.06 7.07 -2.98
N ARG A 65 -9.54 5.96 -2.39
CA ARG A 65 -9.05 4.61 -2.67
C ARG A 65 -10.09 3.82 -3.45
N ILE A 66 -9.67 3.26 -4.57
CA ILE A 66 -10.50 2.42 -5.42
C ILE A 66 -9.85 1.04 -5.54
N ASP A 67 -10.52 0.03 -5.02
CA ASP A 67 -10.11 -1.37 -5.16
C ASP A 67 -10.51 -1.87 -6.53
N MET A 68 -9.53 -2.12 -7.40
CA MET A 68 -9.76 -2.54 -8.77
C MET A 68 -10.33 -3.95 -8.89
N ASN A 69 -10.29 -4.73 -7.81
CA ASN A 69 -10.96 -6.03 -7.77
C ASN A 69 -12.50 -5.89 -7.85
N THR A 70 -13.05 -4.79 -7.34
CA THR A 70 -14.49 -4.48 -7.49
C THR A 70 -14.87 -4.15 -8.93
N LEU A 71 -13.90 -3.88 -9.80
CA LEU A 71 -14.04 -3.51 -11.20
C LEU A 71 -13.52 -4.60 -12.16
N ALA A 72 -13.45 -5.84 -11.67
CA ALA A 72 -12.95 -6.98 -12.44
C ALA A 72 -13.85 -7.39 -13.60
N GLN A 73 -15.15 -7.10 -13.54
CA GLN A 73 -16.12 -7.45 -14.58
C GLN A 73 -16.42 -6.24 -15.47
N GLU A 74 -16.65 -6.48 -16.76
CA GLU A 74 -16.83 -5.43 -17.78
C GLU A 74 -17.99 -4.48 -17.50
N HIS A 75 -19.10 -4.98 -16.94
CA HIS A 75 -20.24 -4.13 -16.61
C HIS A 75 -19.96 -3.13 -15.48
N TYR A 76 -18.91 -3.33 -14.68
CA TYR A 76 -18.49 -2.35 -13.69
C TYR A 76 -17.68 -1.18 -14.28
N ALA A 77 -17.28 -1.20 -15.55
CA ALA A 77 -16.80 0.00 -16.22
C ALA A 77 -17.83 1.12 -16.13
N ALA A 78 -19.13 0.78 -16.17
CA ALA A 78 -20.23 1.71 -15.92
C ALA A 78 -20.24 2.29 -14.49
N ALA A 79 -19.65 1.62 -13.50
CA ALA A 79 -19.51 2.16 -12.13
C ALA A 79 -18.43 3.25 -12.05
N LEU A 80 -17.42 3.21 -12.92
CA LEU A 80 -16.43 4.29 -13.05
C LEU A 80 -16.99 5.50 -13.78
N THR A 81 -17.67 5.26 -14.90
CA THR A 81 -18.16 6.33 -15.76
C THR A 81 -19.60 6.76 -15.45
N GLY A 82 -20.30 6.07 -14.53
CA GLY A 82 -21.72 6.24 -14.24
C GLY A 82 -22.60 5.37 -15.16
N ALA A 83 -23.76 4.93 -14.67
CA ALA A 83 -24.67 4.12 -15.45
C ALA A 83 -25.32 4.96 -16.59
N PRO A 84 -25.46 4.40 -17.82
CA PRO A 84 -26.17 5.08 -18.89
C PRO A 84 -27.60 5.45 -18.49
N PRO A 85 -28.19 6.53 -19.04
CA PRO A 85 -29.57 6.90 -18.78
C PRO A 85 -30.52 5.72 -19.04
N GLY A 86 -31.35 5.35 -18.04
CA GLY A 86 -32.31 4.26 -18.15
C GLY A 86 -31.96 2.99 -17.38
N TYR A 87 -30.75 2.84 -16.85
CA TYR A 87 -30.40 1.71 -15.97
C TYR A 87 -30.69 2.03 -14.49
N VAL A 88 -31.05 0.99 -13.71
CA VAL A 88 -31.28 1.09 -12.28
C VAL A 88 -29.98 1.59 -11.61
N GLY A 89 -30.06 2.69 -10.84
CA GLY A 89 -28.89 3.33 -10.22
C GLY A 89 -28.42 4.62 -10.92
N SER A 90 -28.90 4.93 -12.14
CA SER A 90 -28.55 6.18 -12.85
C SER A 90 -29.00 7.46 -12.15
N LYS A 91 -29.98 7.38 -11.25
CA LYS A 91 -30.53 8.53 -10.50
C LYS A 91 -29.79 8.82 -9.18
N GLU A 92 -29.02 7.88 -8.63
CA GLU A 92 -28.43 8.03 -7.31
C GLU A 92 -27.02 8.58 -7.30
N GLY A 93 -26.38 8.77 -8.48
CA GLY A 93 -25.11 9.50 -8.60
C GLY A 93 -23.94 8.90 -7.78
N HIS A 94 -24.10 7.67 -7.25
CA HIS A 94 -23.04 7.02 -6.50
C HIS A 94 -21.93 6.60 -7.45
N THR A 95 -20.90 7.42 -7.51
CA THR A 95 -19.62 7.06 -8.13
C THR A 95 -18.71 6.49 -7.05
N LEU A 96 -17.82 5.57 -7.46
CA LEU A 96 -16.72 5.09 -6.59
C LEU A 96 -15.72 6.20 -6.27
N PHE A 97 -15.86 7.34 -6.94
CA PHE A 97 -14.97 8.48 -6.80
C PHE A 97 -15.48 9.46 -5.74
N ASP A 98 -14.65 9.69 -4.74
CA ASP A 98 -14.76 10.86 -3.88
C ASP A 98 -14.14 12.04 -4.61
N VAL A 99 -15.01 12.88 -5.21
CA VAL A 99 -14.59 13.97 -6.10
C VAL A 99 -13.74 15.00 -5.37
N ASP A 100 -14.05 15.28 -4.10
CA ASP A 100 -13.33 16.27 -3.29
C ASP A 100 -11.91 15.79 -2.99
N LEU A 101 -11.74 14.51 -2.67
CA LEU A 101 -10.43 13.90 -2.44
C LEU A 101 -9.59 13.79 -3.71
N ILE A 102 -10.24 13.71 -4.89
CA ILE A 102 -9.56 13.62 -6.19
C ILE A 102 -9.14 15.00 -6.68
N GLN A 103 -10.05 15.95 -6.70
CA GLN A 103 -9.75 17.30 -7.23
C GLN A 103 -8.86 18.11 -6.29
N GLY A 104 -8.92 17.79 -4.99
CA GLY A 104 -8.21 18.54 -3.97
C GLY A 104 -8.68 19.99 -3.88
N SER A 105 -7.77 20.88 -3.51
CA SER A 105 -8.03 22.32 -3.38
C SER A 105 -6.93 23.13 -4.06
N PHE A 106 -7.10 24.43 -4.13
CA PHE A 106 -6.08 25.34 -4.68
C PHE A 106 -4.72 25.20 -3.98
N SER A 107 -4.71 24.91 -2.69
CA SER A 107 -3.47 24.82 -1.88
C SER A 107 -2.96 23.39 -1.67
N LYS A 108 -3.77 22.37 -1.98
CA LYS A 108 -3.43 20.96 -1.71
C LYS A 108 -3.92 20.07 -2.85
N PRO A 109 -3.02 19.31 -3.49
CA PRO A 109 -3.40 18.39 -4.55
C PRO A 109 -4.31 17.29 -4.01
N GLY A 110 -5.20 16.80 -4.86
CA GLY A 110 -5.94 15.58 -4.59
C GLY A 110 -5.04 14.35 -4.67
N ILE A 111 -5.48 13.26 -4.07
CA ILE A 111 -4.77 11.98 -4.12
C ILE A 111 -5.76 10.88 -4.44
N VAL A 112 -5.43 10.04 -5.43
CA VAL A 112 -6.18 8.83 -5.74
C VAL A 112 -5.25 7.61 -5.76
N LEU A 113 -5.74 6.50 -5.21
CA LEU A 113 -5.08 5.21 -5.24
C LEU A 113 -5.97 4.19 -5.95
N PHE A 114 -5.52 3.69 -7.09
CA PHE A 114 -6.06 2.52 -7.75
C PHE A 114 -5.32 1.27 -7.25
N ASP A 115 -5.95 0.53 -6.34
CA ASP A 115 -5.30 -0.61 -5.65
C ASP A 115 -5.58 -1.92 -6.41
N GLU A 116 -4.53 -2.76 -6.59
CA GLU A 116 -4.56 -4.02 -7.34
C GLU A 116 -4.98 -3.87 -8.82
N LEU A 117 -4.33 -2.96 -9.53
CA LEU A 117 -4.63 -2.59 -10.93
C LEU A 117 -4.77 -3.78 -11.89
N GLU A 118 -4.02 -4.86 -11.66
CA GLU A 118 -4.07 -6.09 -12.46
C GLU A 118 -5.42 -6.81 -12.41
N LYS A 119 -6.28 -6.48 -11.46
CA LYS A 119 -7.61 -7.08 -11.30
C LYS A 119 -8.67 -6.40 -12.16
N ALA A 120 -8.42 -5.19 -12.62
CA ALA A 120 -9.35 -4.44 -13.45
C ALA A 120 -9.61 -5.12 -14.80
N SER A 121 -10.81 -4.94 -15.32
CA SER A 121 -11.13 -5.31 -16.70
C SER A 121 -10.41 -4.44 -17.72
N THR A 122 -10.31 -4.89 -18.95
CA THR A 122 -9.65 -4.15 -20.04
C THR A 122 -10.34 -2.81 -20.31
N GLU A 123 -11.67 -2.77 -20.22
CA GLU A 123 -12.48 -1.57 -20.42
C GLU A 123 -12.21 -0.52 -19.35
N VAL A 124 -12.03 -0.96 -18.11
CA VAL A 124 -11.65 -0.07 -17.00
C VAL A 124 -10.26 0.52 -17.23
N ILE A 125 -9.28 -0.30 -17.66
CA ILE A 125 -7.92 0.18 -18.00
C ILE A 125 -7.97 1.21 -19.14
N ARG A 126 -8.79 0.97 -20.17
CA ARG A 126 -8.98 1.93 -21.27
C ARG A 126 -9.62 3.25 -20.80
N SER A 127 -10.58 3.19 -19.89
CA SER A 127 -11.17 4.40 -19.30
C SER A 127 -10.14 5.19 -18.48
N LEU A 128 -9.26 4.51 -17.74
CA LEU A 128 -8.18 5.14 -17.02
C LEU A 128 -7.13 5.76 -17.96
N LEU A 129 -6.89 5.19 -19.15
CA LEU A 129 -5.98 5.77 -20.12
C LEU A 129 -6.36 7.23 -20.45
N ASN A 130 -7.65 7.50 -20.65
CA ASN A 130 -8.16 8.87 -20.89
C ASN A 130 -7.83 9.79 -19.69
N VAL A 131 -7.98 9.29 -18.46
CA VAL A 131 -7.65 10.06 -17.25
C VAL A 131 -6.16 10.41 -17.22
N LEU A 132 -5.31 9.42 -17.51
CA LEU A 132 -3.85 9.62 -17.50
C LEU A 132 -3.36 10.57 -18.60
N GLU A 133 -4.08 10.65 -19.73
CA GLU A 133 -3.72 11.48 -20.88
C GLU A 133 -4.25 12.91 -20.77
N SER A 134 -5.54 13.06 -20.47
CA SER A 134 -6.24 14.37 -20.53
C SER A 134 -6.53 14.95 -19.14
N GLY A 135 -6.23 14.22 -18.06
CA GLY A 135 -6.56 14.63 -16.70
C GLY A 135 -8.07 14.74 -16.44
N ARG A 136 -8.93 14.12 -17.26
CA ARG A 136 -10.39 14.22 -17.12
C ARG A 136 -11.09 12.90 -17.33
N LEU A 137 -12.08 12.62 -16.52
CA LEU A 137 -12.98 11.49 -16.67
C LEU A 137 -14.40 12.00 -16.92
N LEU A 138 -14.92 11.71 -18.11
CA LEU A 138 -16.33 11.99 -18.43
C LEU A 138 -17.22 10.90 -17.83
N LEU A 139 -18.21 11.31 -17.05
CA LEU A 139 -19.22 10.39 -16.53
C LEU A 139 -20.29 10.15 -17.58
N SER A 140 -20.86 8.93 -17.63
CA SER A 140 -21.76 8.43 -18.69
C SER A 140 -23.03 9.27 -18.92
N GLY A 141 -23.37 10.19 -18.01
CA GLY A 141 -24.45 11.16 -18.21
C GLY A 141 -24.07 12.34 -19.11
N GLY A 142 -22.81 12.46 -19.57
CA GLY A 142 -22.30 13.52 -20.43
C GLY A 142 -22.29 14.94 -19.83
N THR A 143 -22.89 15.11 -18.64
CA THR A 143 -23.06 16.42 -17.99
C THR A 143 -22.05 16.70 -16.89
N ARG A 144 -21.34 15.68 -16.40
CA ARG A 144 -20.36 15.81 -15.31
C ARG A 144 -19.03 15.20 -15.73
N SER A 145 -17.96 15.90 -15.42
CA SER A 145 -16.59 15.39 -15.54
C SER A 145 -15.87 15.52 -14.20
N ILE A 146 -15.02 14.56 -13.88
CA ILE A 146 -14.10 14.63 -12.75
C ILE A 146 -12.75 15.12 -13.28
N ASP A 147 -12.19 16.13 -12.64
CA ASP A 147 -10.92 16.73 -13.02
C ASP A 147 -9.79 16.15 -12.17
N PHE A 148 -8.84 15.49 -12.82
CA PHE A 148 -7.66 14.89 -12.20
C PHE A 148 -6.37 15.71 -12.41
N ARG A 149 -6.44 16.89 -13.01
CA ARG A 149 -5.24 17.68 -13.32
C ARG A 149 -4.51 18.17 -12.07
N ASN A 150 -5.23 18.37 -10.97
CA ASN A 150 -4.63 18.68 -9.66
C ASN A 150 -4.51 17.44 -8.77
N THR A 151 -4.25 16.25 -9.34
CA THR A 151 -4.28 14.97 -8.62
C THR A 151 -2.94 14.24 -8.72
N LEU A 152 -2.49 13.70 -7.60
CA LEU A 152 -1.45 12.67 -7.54
C LEU A 152 -2.10 11.30 -7.72
N ILE A 153 -1.80 10.61 -8.79
CA ILE A 153 -2.31 9.27 -9.08
C ILE A 153 -1.28 8.23 -8.64
N PHE A 154 -1.73 7.33 -7.78
CA PHE A 154 -1.00 6.16 -7.38
C PHE A 154 -1.74 4.91 -7.84
N MET A 155 -1.01 3.94 -8.34
CA MET A 155 -1.52 2.64 -8.72
C MET A 155 -0.68 1.58 -8.02
N THR A 156 -1.28 0.48 -7.56
CA THR A 156 -0.53 -0.66 -7.05
C THR A 156 -0.75 -1.88 -7.92
N SER A 157 0.28 -2.70 -8.06
CA SER A 157 0.18 -3.98 -8.75
C SER A 157 1.08 -5.04 -8.12
N ASN A 158 0.60 -6.28 -8.10
CA ASN A 158 1.37 -7.45 -7.70
C ASN A 158 1.90 -8.24 -8.92
N VAL A 159 1.71 -7.73 -10.13
CA VAL A 159 2.19 -8.34 -11.37
C VAL A 159 3.71 -8.53 -11.30
N GLY A 160 4.17 -9.70 -11.70
CA GLY A 160 5.59 -10.04 -11.69
C GLY A 160 6.19 -10.33 -10.32
N ALA A 161 5.45 -10.13 -9.22
CA ALA A 161 5.97 -10.36 -7.87
C ALA A 161 6.31 -11.82 -7.60
N ARG A 162 5.55 -12.75 -8.18
CA ARG A 162 5.81 -14.20 -8.10
C ARG A 162 7.03 -14.59 -8.94
N GLU A 163 7.06 -14.15 -10.19
CA GLU A 163 8.17 -14.41 -11.12
C GLU A 163 9.50 -13.82 -10.62
N ALA A 164 9.46 -12.61 -10.05
CA ALA A 164 10.61 -12.00 -9.41
C ALA A 164 11.06 -12.78 -8.16
N GLY A 165 10.11 -13.29 -7.38
CA GLY A 165 10.38 -14.18 -6.25
C GLY A 165 11.04 -15.49 -6.67
N ASP A 166 10.50 -16.15 -7.69
CA ASP A 166 11.04 -17.39 -8.25
C ASP A 166 12.44 -17.16 -8.87
N TYR A 167 12.60 -16.04 -9.57
CA TYR A 167 13.92 -15.63 -10.10
C TYR A 167 14.93 -15.48 -8.97
N ARG A 168 14.59 -14.77 -7.90
CA ARG A 168 15.44 -14.57 -6.71
C ARG A 168 15.74 -15.89 -5.98
N ALA A 169 14.76 -16.77 -5.85
CA ALA A 169 14.92 -18.07 -5.21
C ALA A 169 15.99 -18.94 -5.89
N ARG A 170 16.14 -18.84 -7.21
CA ARG A 170 17.19 -19.53 -7.97
C ARG A 170 18.63 -19.09 -7.61
N PHE A 171 18.78 -17.92 -6.98
CA PHE A 171 20.07 -17.42 -6.50
C PHE A 171 20.28 -17.70 -5.01
N ARG A 172 19.22 -17.98 -4.24
CA ARG A 172 19.34 -18.35 -2.81
C ARG A 172 19.75 -19.81 -2.60
N HIS A 173 19.52 -20.69 -3.57
CA HIS A 173 19.80 -22.12 -3.49
C HIS A 173 20.65 -22.56 -4.70
N GLY A 174 21.60 -23.49 -4.47
CA GLY A 174 22.44 -24.08 -5.52
C GLY A 174 23.79 -23.38 -5.75
N TRP A 175 24.48 -23.76 -6.83
CA TRP A 175 25.83 -23.32 -7.17
C TRP A 175 25.98 -21.79 -7.36
N ARG A 176 24.91 -21.10 -7.73
CA ARG A 176 24.88 -19.64 -7.91
C ARG A 176 25.03 -18.90 -6.58
N HIS A 177 24.47 -19.42 -5.49
CA HIS A 177 24.65 -18.90 -4.15
C HIS A 177 26.12 -19.05 -3.70
N TRP A 178 26.71 -20.20 -3.99
CA TRP A 178 28.12 -20.49 -3.66
C TRP A 178 29.09 -19.55 -4.39
N LEU A 179 28.77 -19.10 -5.62
CA LEU A 179 29.56 -18.13 -6.39
C LEU A 179 29.25 -16.66 -6.03
N GLY A 180 28.46 -16.37 -5.03
CA GLY A 180 28.11 -15.00 -4.61
C GLY A 180 27.36 -14.18 -5.69
N LEU A 181 26.69 -14.86 -6.64
CA LEU A 181 25.96 -14.18 -7.70
C LEU A 181 24.65 -13.56 -7.16
N SER A 182 24.49 -12.27 -7.36
CA SER A 182 23.25 -11.55 -6.98
C SER A 182 22.26 -11.45 -8.14
N PRO A 183 20.94 -11.33 -7.88
CA PRO A 183 19.90 -11.22 -8.91
C PRO A 183 19.90 -9.83 -9.57
N ARG A 184 20.82 -9.58 -10.51
CA ARG A 184 21.01 -8.28 -11.18
C ARG A 184 19.87 -7.87 -12.14
N HIS A 185 18.94 -8.78 -12.48
CA HIS A 185 17.94 -8.56 -13.54
C HIS A 185 16.49 -8.66 -13.04
N GLU A 186 16.27 -8.51 -11.74
CA GLU A 186 14.90 -8.58 -11.16
C GLU A 186 13.98 -7.51 -11.78
N GLY A 187 14.50 -6.31 -12.00
CA GLY A 187 13.75 -5.23 -12.66
C GLY A 187 13.24 -5.61 -14.05
N ARG A 188 14.04 -6.34 -14.84
CA ARG A 188 13.63 -6.83 -16.18
C ARG A 188 12.53 -7.89 -16.11
N VAL A 189 12.48 -8.69 -15.04
CA VAL A 189 11.41 -9.68 -14.84
C VAL A 189 10.10 -8.96 -14.57
N LEU A 190 10.12 -7.95 -13.70
CA LEU A 190 8.95 -7.12 -13.40
C LEU A 190 8.48 -6.36 -14.64
N GLU A 191 9.39 -5.74 -15.39
CA GLU A 191 9.09 -5.03 -16.63
C GLU A 191 8.42 -5.93 -17.67
N ARG A 192 8.97 -7.14 -17.92
CA ARG A 192 8.35 -8.11 -18.83
C ARG A 192 6.97 -8.56 -18.37
N ALA A 193 6.76 -8.72 -17.08
CA ALA A 193 5.46 -9.07 -16.52
C ALA A 193 4.45 -7.92 -16.69
N LEU A 194 4.90 -6.67 -16.52
CA LEU A 194 4.11 -5.48 -16.76
C LEU A 194 3.63 -5.40 -18.22
N HIS A 195 4.56 -5.53 -19.19
CA HIS A 195 4.24 -5.51 -20.62
C HIS A 195 3.37 -6.69 -21.10
N ARG A 196 3.32 -7.79 -20.35
CA ARG A 196 2.37 -8.89 -20.66
C ARG A 196 0.96 -8.63 -20.18
N ARG A 197 0.80 -7.79 -19.15
CA ARG A 197 -0.51 -7.52 -18.54
C ARG A 197 -1.16 -6.25 -19.05
N PHE A 198 -0.38 -5.23 -19.37
CA PHE A 198 -0.87 -3.91 -19.77
C PHE A 198 -0.32 -3.52 -21.14
N ASP A 199 -1.15 -2.84 -21.92
CA ASP A 199 -0.77 -2.34 -23.22
C ASP A 199 0.36 -1.29 -23.12
N PRO A 200 1.29 -1.24 -24.09
CA PRO A 200 2.39 -0.26 -24.09
C PRO A 200 1.89 1.19 -24.01
N GLU A 201 0.74 1.50 -24.59
CA GLU A 201 0.14 2.82 -24.54
C GLU A 201 -0.19 3.24 -23.10
N PHE A 202 -0.77 2.34 -22.30
CA PHE A 202 -1.05 2.57 -20.89
C PHE A 202 0.24 2.77 -20.08
N ILE A 203 1.24 1.93 -20.33
CA ILE A 203 2.54 2.00 -19.62
C ILE A 203 3.24 3.33 -19.90
N ASN A 204 3.17 3.82 -21.14
CA ASN A 204 3.79 5.09 -21.56
C ASN A 204 3.15 6.34 -20.93
N ARG A 205 1.96 6.22 -20.31
CA ARG A 205 1.31 7.31 -19.55
C ARG A 205 1.68 7.33 -18.08
N ILE A 206 2.44 6.34 -17.61
CA ILE A 206 2.92 6.26 -16.24
C ILE A 206 4.27 6.98 -16.15
N ASP A 207 4.36 7.98 -15.27
CA ASP A 207 5.59 8.77 -15.12
C ASP A 207 6.69 7.97 -14.40
N ARG A 208 6.30 7.11 -13.44
CA ARG A 208 7.25 6.30 -12.66
C ARG A 208 6.71 4.92 -12.37
N VAL A 209 7.48 3.89 -12.70
CA VAL A 209 7.26 2.51 -12.28
C VAL A 209 8.25 2.19 -11.18
N LEU A 210 7.77 1.93 -9.97
CA LEU A 210 8.57 1.83 -8.76
C LEU A 210 8.47 0.43 -8.16
N PRO A 211 9.55 -0.37 -8.25
CA PRO A 211 9.57 -1.72 -7.71
C PRO A 211 9.79 -1.68 -6.19
N PHE A 212 8.83 -2.16 -5.42
CA PHE A 212 8.97 -2.44 -4.01
C PHE A 212 9.65 -3.80 -3.81
N GLN A 213 10.67 -3.80 -2.99
CA GLN A 213 11.44 -5.00 -2.67
C GLN A 213 10.72 -5.83 -1.61
N ARG A 214 10.95 -7.15 -1.62
CA ARG A 214 10.57 -8.00 -0.49
C ARG A 214 11.33 -7.57 0.75
N LEU A 215 10.65 -7.73 1.88
CA LEU A 215 11.27 -7.46 3.18
C LEU A 215 12.05 -8.70 3.61
N ASP A 216 13.35 -8.55 3.76
CA ASP A 216 14.24 -9.60 4.23
C ASP A 216 14.17 -9.73 5.77
N ALA A 217 14.69 -10.85 6.29
CA ALA A 217 14.71 -11.12 7.74
C ALA A 217 15.39 -10.00 8.55
N ALA A 218 16.36 -9.28 7.95
CA ALA A 218 17.02 -8.15 8.60
C ALA A 218 16.06 -7.01 9.00
N TRP A 219 14.89 -6.91 8.38
CA TRP A 219 13.90 -5.87 8.65
C TRP A 219 12.81 -6.29 9.64
N LEU A 220 12.78 -7.57 10.06
CA LEU A 220 11.69 -8.11 10.88
C LEU A 220 11.58 -7.41 12.24
N ASP A 221 12.70 -7.17 12.92
CA ASP A 221 12.70 -6.49 14.21
C ASP A 221 12.17 -5.06 14.08
N THR A 222 12.60 -4.33 13.04
CA THR A 222 12.10 -2.98 12.77
C THR A 222 10.60 -2.97 12.44
N LEU A 223 10.13 -3.97 11.68
CA LEU A 223 8.70 -4.13 11.39
C LEU A 223 7.90 -4.45 12.63
N LEU A 224 8.44 -5.30 13.51
CA LEU A 224 7.82 -5.63 14.80
C LEU A 224 7.68 -4.37 15.66
N ASP A 225 8.71 -3.53 15.71
CA ASP A 225 8.66 -2.26 16.44
C ASP A 225 7.61 -1.30 15.88
N ILE A 226 7.46 -1.25 14.55
CA ILE A 226 6.41 -0.43 13.89
C ILE A 226 5.02 -0.95 14.27
N GLU A 227 4.79 -2.26 14.18
CA GLU A 227 3.48 -2.85 14.50
C GLU A 227 3.16 -2.76 16.01
N LEU A 228 4.16 -2.96 16.87
CA LEU A 228 4.05 -2.73 18.31
C LEU A 228 3.75 -1.27 18.62
N GLY A 229 4.38 -0.34 17.90
CA GLY A 229 4.09 1.10 18.02
C GLY A 229 2.63 1.42 17.70
N LYS A 230 2.06 0.82 16.63
CA LYS A 230 0.64 0.98 16.29
C LYS A 230 -0.27 0.40 17.37
N LEU A 231 0.10 -0.75 17.98
CA LEU A 231 -0.64 -1.33 19.09
C LEU A 231 -0.57 -0.41 20.31
N ASN A 232 0.59 0.10 20.66
CA ASN A 232 0.78 1.04 21.78
C ASN A 232 0.04 2.36 21.59
N GLN A 233 -0.08 2.88 20.37
CA GLN A 233 -0.96 4.03 20.10
C GLN A 233 -2.43 3.74 20.41
N ARG A 234 -2.91 2.52 20.16
CA ARG A 234 -4.28 2.09 20.55
C ARG A 234 -4.41 1.98 22.07
N LEU A 235 -3.39 1.41 22.73
CA LEU A 235 -3.33 1.25 24.18
C LEU A 235 -3.24 2.59 24.93
N ALA A 236 -2.67 3.61 24.35
CA ALA A 236 -2.55 4.95 24.93
C ALA A 236 -3.94 5.53 25.32
N ARG A 237 -5.04 5.15 24.62
CA ARG A 237 -6.40 5.51 25.00
C ARG A 237 -6.81 4.98 26.37
N ARG A 238 -6.18 3.89 26.83
CA ARG A 238 -6.36 3.27 28.14
C ARG A 238 -5.24 3.60 29.12
N ARG A 239 -4.31 4.50 28.73
CA ARG A 239 -3.09 4.83 29.50
C ARG A 239 -2.20 3.59 29.73
N ALA A 240 -2.27 2.61 28.83
CA ALA A 240 -1.50 1.38 28.93
C ALA A 240 -0.42 1.32 27.85
N ARG A 241 0.66 0.59 28.14
CA ARG A 241 1.80 0.33 27.24
C ARG A 241 2.21 -1.14 27.34
N LEU A 242 2.57 -1.71 26.19
CA LEU A 242 3.10 -3.05 26.09
C LEU A 242 4.56 -3.01 25.64
N GLU A 243 5.39 -3.80 26.31
CA GLU A 243 6.77 -4.09 25.93
C GLU A 243 6.91 -5.59 25.63
N LEU A 244 7.91 -5.95 24.83
CA LEU A 244 8.21 -7.35 24.49
C LEU A 244 9.60 -7.69 25.02
N ASP A 245 9.73 -8.84 25.67
CA ASP A 245 11.05 -9.40 25.96
C ASP A 245 11.71 -10.00 24.71
N ASN A 246 12.96 -10.41 24.81
CA ASN A 246 13.68 -10.99 23.68
C ASN A 246 13.08 -12.32 23.22
N GLY A 247 12.52 -13.13 24.13
CA GLY A 247 11.85 -14.39 23.80
C GLY A 247 10.60 -14.20 22.99
N ALA A 248 9.73 -13.26 23.40
CA ALA A 248 8.51 -12.90 22.68
C ALA A 248 8.83 -12.29 21.29
N ARG A 249 9.86 -11.45 21.20
CA ARG A 249 10.32 -10.89 19.91
C ARG A 249 10.74 -11.98 18.94
N GLN A 250 11.62 -12.88 19.39
CA GLN A 250 12.10 -14.00 18.58
C GLN A 250 10.96 -14.93 18.16
N PHE A 251 10.03 -15.24 19.07
CA PHE A 251 8.86 -16.05 18.79
C PHE A 251 7.99 -15.46 17.70
N LEU A 252 7.69 -14.16 17.79
CA LEU A 252 6.88 -13.45 16.77
C LEU A 252 7.58 -13.38 15.40
N CYS A 253 8.91 -13.30 15.37
CA CYS A 253 9.69 -13.23 14.14
C CYS A 253 10.04 -14.62 13.55
N ARG A 254 10.15 -15.68 14.35
CA ARG A 254 10.69 -17.00 13.94
C ARG A 254 9.91 -17.67 12.80
N ALA A 255 8.60 -17.52 12.74
CA ALA A 255 7.74 -18.17 11.74
C ALA A 255 7.18 -17.17 10.71
N HIS A 256 7.90 -16.07 10.47
CA HIS A 256 7.49 -15.08 9.48
C HIS A 256 7.49 -15.67 8.08
N ASP A 257 6.37 -15.46 7.35
CA ASP A 257 6.26 -15.83 5.95
C ASP A 257 6.60 -14.62 5.06
N ASP A 258 7.78 -14.65 4.46
CA ASP A 258 8.30 -13.59 3.57
C ASP A 258 7.34 -13.24 2.42
N ARG A 259 6.39 -14.15 2.08
CA ARG A 259 5.41 -13.92 1.00
C ARG A 259 4.38 -12.86 1.36
N PHE A 260 4.12 -12.66 2.66
CA PHE A 260 3.07 -11.74 3.15
C PHE A 260 3.62 -10.47 3.81
N GLY A 261 4.94 -10.37 3.97
CA GLY A 261 5.60 -9.18 4.50
C GLY A 261 5.02 -8.73 5.84
N ALA A 262 4.90 -7.41 6.05
CA ALA A 262 4.37 -6.84 7.30
C ALA A 262 2.95 -7.30 7.67
N ARG A 263 2.13 -7.75 6.70
CA ARG A 263 0.77 -8.25 6.97
C ARG A 263 0.78 -9.54 7.78
N ASP A 264 1.77 -10.42 7.58
CA ASP A 264 1.90 -11.65 8.35
C ASP A 264 2.21 -11.34 9.81
N LEU A 265 3.16 -10.43 10.05
CA LEU A 265 3.52 -10.02 11.40
C LEU A 265 2.34 -9.37 12.14
N ALA A 266 1.61 -8.48 11.48
CA ALA A 266 0.40 -7.88 12.05
C ALA A 266 -0.71 -8.91 12.35
N ARG A 267 -0.83 -9.96 11.52
CA ARG A 267 -1.76 -11.09 11.76
C ARG A 267 -1.35 -11.87 12.98
N ARG A 268 -0.06 -12.16 13.14
CA ARG A 268 0.48 -12.90 14.29
C ARG A 268 0.31 -12.13 15.59
N LEU A 269 0.61 -10.84 15.60
CA LEU A 269 0.34 -9.98 16.75
C LEU A 269 -1.12 -10.09 17.21
N ARG A 270 -2.07 -10.04 16.26
CA ARG A 270 -3.50 -10.17 16.55
C ARG A 270 -3.90 -11.56 17.06
N ALA A 271 -3.32 -12.61 16.51
CA ALA A 271 -3.71 -13.97 16.85
C ALA A 271 -3.05 -14.48 18.13
N GLU A 272 -1.81 -14.10 18.40
CA GLU A 272 -0.99 -14.69 19.44
C GLU A 272 -0.78 -13.75 20.64
N LEU A 273 -0.59 -12.44 20.39
CA LEU A 273 -0.27 -11.46 21.42
C LEU A 273 -1.51 -10.71 21.96
N GLU A 274 -2.37 -10.20 21.08
CA GLU A 274 -3.54 -9.39 21.52
C GLU A 274 -4.50 -10.16 22.47
N PRO A 275 -4.75 -11.48 22.33
CA PRO A 275 -5.59 -12.21 23.28
C PRO A 275 -4.96 -12.34 24.69
N ALA A 276 -3.63 -12.52 24.76
CA ALA A 276 -2.92 -12.56 26.04
C ALA A 276 -2.92 -11.19 26.72
N LEU A 277 -2.69 -10.13 25.94
CA LEU A 277 -2.75 -8.75 26.40
C LEU A 277 -4.16 -8.37 26.89
N ALA A 278 -5.20 -8.78 26.17
CA ALA A 278 -6.58 -8.49 26.55
C ALA A 278 -6.93 -9.10 27.91
N ARG A 279 -6.51 -10.34 28.18
CA ARG A 279 -6.68 -10.98 29.50
C ARG A 279 -5.99 -10.19 30.60
N ALA A 280 -4.72 -9.85 30.41
CA ALA A 280 -3.95 -9.08 31.40
C ALA A 280 -4.58 -7.72 31.69
N LEU A 281 -5.04 -6.99 30.65
CA LEU A 281 -5.72 -5.70 30.81
C LEU A 281 -7.07 -5.78 31.56
N LEU A 282 -7.79 -6.90 31.42
CA LEU A 282 -9.06 -7.10 32.10
C LEU A 282 -8.88 -7.56 33.57
N GLU A 283 -7.85 -8.38 33.83
CA GLU A 283 -7.51 -8.86 35.17
C GLU A 283 -6.85 -7.76 36.03
N ARG A 284 -6.09 -6.87 35.38
CA ARG A 284 -5.31 -5.81 36.03
C ARG A 284 -5.58 -4.43 35.40
N PRO A 285 -6.78 -3.89 35.54
CA PRO A 285 -7.19 -2.65 34.85
C PRO A 285 -6.49 -1.38 35.39
N ALA A 286 -5.85 -1.46 36.54
CA ALA A 286 -5.13 -0.34 37.17
C ALA A 286 -3.68 -0.23 36.71
N ASP A 287 -3.11 -1.28 36.10
CA ASP A 287 -1.73 -1.28 35.67
C ASP A 287 -1.58 -0.57 34.31
N ASP A 288 -0.50 0.19 34.16
CA ASP A 288 -0.23 1.01 32.98
C ASP A 288 0.86 0.40 32.07
N THR A 289 1.67 -0.52 32.57
CA THR A 289 2.77 -1.12 31.81
C THR A 289 2.71 -2.64 31.88
N PHE A 290 2.78 -3.27 30.71
CA PHE A 290 2.71 -4.71 30.54
C PHE A 290 3.94 -5.21 29.78
N LEU A 291 4.42 -6.40 30.13
CA LEU A 291 5.52 -7.10 29.47
C LEU A 291 5.01 -8.42 28.90
N ALA A 292 5.21 -8.64 27.61
CA ALA A 292 4.97 -9.92 26.98
C ALA A 292 6.22 -10.80 27.08
N LEU A 293 6.03 -12.02 27.54
CA LEU A 293 7.06 -13.03 27.76
C LEU A 293 6.71 -14.29 26.96
N LEU A 294 7.72 -15.04 26.56
CA LEU A 294 7.54 -16.38 26.01
C LEU A 294 7.49 -17.40 27.15
N ASP A 295 6.35 -18.09 27.30
CA ASP A 295 6.14 -19.17 28.24
C ASP A 295 5.88 -20.47 27.47
N GLY A 296 6.91 -21.32 27.37
CA GLY A 296 6.90 -22.49 26.48
C GLY A 296 6.70 -22.10 25.02
N ASP A 297 5.60 -22.53 24.43
CA ASP A 297 5.21 -22.23 23.04
C ASP A 297 4.09 -21.17 22.94
N ARG A 298 3.85 -20.40 23.99
CA ARG A 298 2.78 -19.39 24.01
C ARG A 298 3.29 -18.07 24.58
N LEU A 299 2.64 -16.98 24.15
CA LEU A 299 2.89 -15.68 24.75
C LEU A 299 2.02 -15.49 26.01
N SER A 300 2.66 -15.06 27.09
CA SER A 300 2.02 -14.59 28.32
C SER A 300 2.29 -13.10 28.48
N VAL A 301 1.36 -12.38 29.10
CA VAL A 301 1.49 -10.94 29.37
C VAL A 301 1.29 -10.72 30.86
N VAL A 302 2.26 -10.07 31.48
CA VAL A 302 2.26 -9.76 32.91
C VAL A 302 2.40 -8.27 33.14
N PRO A 303 1.80 -7.70 34.21
CA PRO A 303 2.05 -6.32 34.57
C PRO A 303 3.49 -6.14 35.06
N VAL A 304 4.08 -5.01 34.69
CA VAL A 304 5.39 -4.60 35.22
C VAL A 304 5.14 -3.77 36.47
N ASN A 305 5.23 -4.41 37.64
CA ASN A 305 5.17 -3.66 38.90
C ASN A 305 6.39 -2.76 38.99
N ARG A 306 6.17 -1.47 39.16
CA ARG A 306 7.20 -0.50 39.55
C ARG A 306 7.43 -0.56 41.06
#